data_dadd2ef3597067b601d6de8680b72a1f
#
_entry.id   dadd2ef3597067b601d6de8680b72a1f
#
_cell.length_a   1.000
_cell.length_b   1.000
_cell.length_c   1.000
_cell.angle_alpha   90.00
_cell.angle_beta   90.00
_cell.angle_gamma   90.00
#
_symmetry.space_group_name_H-M   'P 1'
#
loop_
_entity.id
_entity.type
_entity.pdbx_description
1 polymer ?
#
loop_
_entity_poly.entity_id
_entity_poly.type
_entity_poly.pdbx_seq_one_letter_code
_entity_poly.pdbx_strand_id
1 'polypeptide(L)'
;MYTDRLLLKSNAKAIIRSARPSLLTAAVIYIAVYLLLSTLSTSVLGVNISVDEARQYMNYYINGDFQALLRLSEQMTPPTSAYLINLLITAVLYIFGAGFLIFIFNTVKNVGAVYGNLLDGFGLAGKLLLLAVVQGFFVFLWSLLFVIPGFVAAYRYRMAKFLLLDHPEMGVMDCIRASKQMMKGHKWECFVLELSFIGWHLLAGLPYIGCAVMIWTAPYINTTMVLYYMALAGKPVIVSPSQGQPPYGI
;
A
#
# COMPACT_ATOMS: atom_id res chain seq x y z
N MET A 1 15.89 20.26 -2.37
CA MET A 1 14.59 20.89 -2.64
C MET A 1 13.61 20.30 -1.62
N TYR A 2 13.11 21.08 -0.69
CA TYR A 2 12.11 20.63 0.28
C TYR A 2 10.75 20.59 -0.42
N THR A 3 10.15 19.42 -0.53
CA THR A 3 8.82 19.29 -1.12
C THR A 3 7.78 19.75 -0.11
N ASP A 4 7.02 20.80 -0.41
CA ASP A 4 6.00 21.30 0.49
C ASP A 4 4.86 20.27 0.65
N ARG A 5 4.77 19.66 1.84
CA ARG A 5 3.78 18.63 2.17
C ARG A 5 2.34 19.14 2.12
N LEU A 6 2.11 20.40 2.49
CA LEU A 6 0.78 21.00 2.45
C LEU A 6 0.33 21.16 1.00
N LEU A 7 1.25 21.57 0.13
CA LEU A 7 0.99 21.70 -1.30
C LEU A 7 0.70 20.35 -1.96
N LEU A 8 1.48 19.30 -1.66
CA LEU A 8 1.20 17.94 -2.17
C LEU A 8 -0.19 17.47 -1.78
N LYS A 9 -0.57 17.68 -0.52
CA LYS A 9 -1.87 17.28 0.02
C LYS A 9 -3.03 18.09 -0.58
N SER A 10 -2.86 19.38 -0.78
CA SER A 10 -3.87 20.23 -1.42
C SER A 10 -4.07 19.86 -2.89
N ASN A 11 -2.98 19.62 -3.61
CA ASN A 11 -3.02 19.16 -5.00
C ASN A 11 -3.69 17.78 -5.14
N ALA A 12 -3.38 16.84 -4.23
CA ALA A 12 -4.06 15.55 -4.21
C ALA A 12 -5.57 15.67 -4.04
N LYS A 13 -6.03 16.55 -3.13
CA LYS A 13 -7.47 16.80 -2.93
C LYS A 13 -8.11 17.45 -4.17
N ALA A 14 -7.42 18.38 -4.83
CA ALA A 14 -7.89 19.02 -6.05
C ALA A 14 -8.05 17.98 -7.18
N ILE A 15 -7.04 17.13 -7.39
CA ILE A 15 -7.08 16.05 -8.39
C ILE A 15 -8.24 15.09 -8.11
N ILE A 16 -8.44 14.65 -6.87
CA ILE A 16 -9.54 13.73 -6.52
C ILE A 16 -10.91 14.34 -6.86
N ARG A 17 -11.09 15.64 -6.66
CA ARG A 17 -12.35 16.35 -6.95
C ARG A 17 -12.59 16.55 -8.43
N SER A 18 -11.53 16.81 -9.22
CA SER A 18 -11.62 17.14 -10.64
C SER A 18 -11.49 15.93 -11.57
N ALA A 19 -10.98 14.79 -11.07
CA ALA A 19 -10.68 13.62 -11.88
C ALA A 19 -11.89 13.08 -12.66
N ARG A 20 -11.67 12.79 -13.92
CA ARG A 20 -12.61 12.13 -14.84
C ARG A 20 -11.85 11.01 -15.58
N PRO A 21 -12.17 9.73 -15.36
CA PRO A 21 -13.18 9.18 -14.46
C PRO A 21 -12.86 9.36 -12.97
N SER A 22 -13.90 9.25 -12.12
CA SER A 22 -13.80 9.56 -10.68
C SER A 22 -12.82 8.64 -9.93
N LEU A 23 -11.86 9.23 -9.23
CA LEU A 23 -10.94 8.53 -8.34
C LEU A 23 -11.66 7.87 -7.14
N LEU A 24 -12.75 8.47 -6.67
CA LEU A 24 -13.55 7.89 -5.59
C LEU A 24 -14.25 6.62 -6.04
N THR A 25 -14.81 6.60 -7.27
CA THR A 25 -15.43 5.39 -7.83
C THR A 25 -14.40 4.26 -7.98
N ALA A 26 -13.20 4.59 -8.51
CA ALA A 26 -12.11 3.61 -8.58
C ALA A 26 -11.70 3.09 -7.19
N ALA A 27 -11.69 3.95 -6.17
CA ALA A 27 -11.42 3.56 -4.80
C ALA A 27 -12.50 2.64 -4.22
N VAL A 28 -13.78 2.88 -4.50
CA VAL A 28 -14.88 1.99 -4.10
C VAL A 28 -14.70 0.60 -4.71
N ILE A 29 -14.41 0.52 -6.02
CA ILE A 29 -14.15 -0.76 -6.70
C ILE A 29 -12.94 -1.46 -6.05
N TYR A 30 -11.85 -0.71 -5.84
CA TYR A 30 -10.63 -1.24 -5.23
C TYR A 30 -10.90 -1.80 -3.83
N ILE A 31 -11.63 -1.05 -2.98
CA ILE A 31 -11.93 -1.46 -1.61
C ILE A 31 -12.91 -2.64 -1.58
N ALA A 32 -13.90 -2.68 -2.47
CA ALA A 32 -14.83 -3.82 -2.57
C ALA A 32 -14.08 -5.12 -2.87
N VAL A 33 -13.17 -5.11 -3.85
CA VAL A 33 -12.33 -6.27 -4.18
C VAL A 33 -11.39 -6.60 -3.02
N TYR A 34 -10.78 -5.59 -2.39
CA TYR A 34 -9.91 -5.78 -1.24
C TYR A 34 -10.64 -6.47 -0.08
N LEU A 35 -11.85 -6.00 0.26
CA LEU A 35 -12.66 -6.58 1.33
C LEU A 35 -13.08 -8.02 1.01
N LEU A 36 -13.50 -8.28 -0.23
CA LEU A 36 -13.86 -9.63 -0.67
C LEU A 36 -12.67 -10.60 -0.51
N LEU A 37 -11.51 -10.22 -1.01
CA LEU A 37 -10.33 -11.07 -0.94
C LEU A 37 -9.76 -11.17 0.49
N SER A 38 -9.84 -10.12 1.29
CA SER A 38 -9.41 -10.15 2.69
C SER A 38 -10.32 -11.03 3.56
N THR A 39 -11.64 -11.00 3.36
CA THR A 39 -12.56 -11.92 4.06
C THR A 39 -12.33 -13.37 3.63
N LEU A 40 -12.08 -13.62 2.34
CA LEU A 40 -11.70 -14.95 1.87
C LEU A 40 -10.39 -15.41 2.52
N SER A 41 -9.38 -14.54 2.61
CA SER A 41 -8.10 -14.80 3.27
C SER A 41 -8.28 -15.20 4.75
N THR A 42 -9.07 -14.44 5.51
CA THR A 42 -9.35 -14.77 6.92
C THR A 42 -10.14 -16.06 7.09
N SER A 43 -11.09 -16.34 6.18
CA SER A 43 -11.85 -17.59 6.19
C SER A 43 -10.97 -18.80 5.88
N VAL A 44 -10.06 -18.69 4.92
CA VAL A 44 -9.13 -19.78 4.54
C VAL A 44 -8.14 -20.08 5.68
N LEU A 45 -7.69 -19.05 6.39
CA LEU A 45 -6.78 -19.23 7.53
C LEU A 45 -7.50 -19.66 8.81
N GLY A 46 -8.84 -19.70 8.84
CA GLY A 46 -9.59 -20.07 10.04
C GLY A 46 -9.37 -19.12 11.23
N VAL A 47 -8.99 -17.86 10.96
CA VAL A 47 -8.65 -16.87 12.02
C VAL A 47 -9.90 -16.36 12.76
N ASN A 48 -11.09 -16.79 12.37
CA ASN A 48 -12.33 -16.46 13.05
C ASN A 48 -12.47 -17.28 14.33
N ILE A 49 -11.87 -16.82 15.42
CA ILE A 49 -12.03 -17.42 16.74
C ILE A 49 -13.46 -17.11 17.21
N SER A 50 -14.25 -18.14 17.46
CA SER A 50 -15.58 -17.99 18.05
C SER A 50 -15.48 -17.49 19.50
N VAL A 51 -16.55 -16.88 20.00
CA VAL A 51 -16.60 -16.42 21.40
C VAL A 51 -16.40 -17.58 22.38
N ASP A 52 -16.88 -18.77 22.01
CA ASP A 52 -16.75 -19.97 22.84
C ASP A 52 -15.32 -20.51 22.87
N GLU A 53 -14.63 -20.50 21.72
CA GLU A 53 -13.19 -20.87 21.65
C GLU A 53 -12.34 -19.86 22.43
N ALA A 54 -12.63 -18.57 22.34
CA ALA A 54 -11.94 -17.54 23.13
C ALA A 54 -12.16 -17.73 24.64
N ARG A 55 -13.38 -18.08 25.06
CA ARG A 55 -13.67 -18.40 26.47
C ARG A 55 -12.95 -19.67 26.93
N GLN A 56 -12.91 -20.69 26.08
CA GLN A 56 -12.23 -21.94 26.37
C GLN A 56 -10.71 -21.73 26.53
N TYR A 57 -10.11 -20.95 25.63
CA TYR A 57 -8.72 -20.53 25.72
C TYR A 57 -8.43 -19.80 27.04
N MET A 58 -9.29 -18.83 27.40
CA MET A 58 -9.16 -18.07 28.63
C MET A 58 -9.28 -18.96 29.88
N ASN A 59 -10.22 -19.91 29.89
CA ASN A 59 -10.39 -20.84 30.99
C ASN A 59 -9.16 -21.72 31.19
N TYR A 60 -8.58 -22.29 30.12
CA TYR A 60 -7.35 -23.09 30.22
C TYR A 60 -6.17 -22.22 30.67
N TYR A 61 -6.09 -20.99 30.23
CA TYR A 61 -5.03 -20.05 30.64
C TYR A 61 -5.12 -19.71 32.13
N ILE A 62 -6.32 -19.38 32.63
CA ILE A 62 -6.55 -19.04 34.06
C ILE A 62 -6.29 -20.26 34.97
N ASN A 63 -6.67 -21.44 34.54
CA ASN A 63 -6.50 -22.68 35.31
C ASN A 63 -5.06 -23.27 35.22
N GLY A 64 -4.18 -22.67 34.40
CA GLY A 64 -2.81 -23.15 34.21
C GLY A 64 -2.71 -24.49 33.49
N ASP A 65 -3.76 -24.89 32.73
CA ASP A 65 -3.76 -26.14 31.98
C ASP A 65 -3.06 -25.94 30.61
N PHE A 66 -1.72 -25.96 30.69
CA PHE A 66 -0.87 -25.78 29.51
C PHE A 66 -1.03 -26.89 28.47
N GLN A 67 -1.38 -28.11 28.90
CA GLN A 67 -1.60 -29.24 27.98
C GLN A 67 -2.87 -29.05 27.16
N ALA A 68 -3.94 -28.56 27.76
CA ALA A 68 -5.16 -28.23 27.06
C ALA A 68 -4.97 -27.03 26.10
N LEU A 69 -4.19 -26.03 26.54
CA LEU A 69 -3.82 -24.88 25.68
C LEU A 69 -3.04 -25.33 24.44
N LEU A 70 -2.06 -26.21 24.58
CA LEU A 70 -1.28 -26.74 23.47
C LEU A 70 -2.17 -27.49 22.48
N ARG A 71 -3.03 -28.41 22.99
CA ARG A 71 -3.98 -29.14 22.11
C ARG A 71 -4.93 -28.21 21.38
N LEU A 72 -5.47 -27.20 22.05
CA LEU A 72 -6.35 -26.21 21.42
C LEU A 72 -5.59 -25.41 20.34
N SER A 73 -4.36 -24.99 20.61
CA SER A 73 -3.54 -24.28 19.63
C SER A 73 -3.20 -25.14 18.40
N GLU A 74 -2.97 -26.44 18.57
CA GLU A 74 -2.76 -27.38 17.47
C GLU A 74 -4.01 -27.53 16.60
N GLN A 75 -5.19 -27.59 17.20
CA GLN A 75 -6.47 -27.65 16.47
C GLN A 75 -6.78 -26.37 15.71
N MET A 76 -6.33 -25.21 16.22
CA MET A 76 -6.52 -23.91 15.59
C MET A 76 -5.47 -23.60 14.52
N THR A 77 -4.42 -24.43 14.37
CA THR A 77 -3.38 -24.18 13.35
C THR A 77 -3.91 -24.50 11.95
N PRO A 78 -3.90 -23.53 11.02
CA PRO A 78 -4.34 -23.78 9.65
C PRO A 78 -3.45 -24.83 8.95
N PRO A 79 -4.01 -25.66 8.06
CA PRO A 79 -3.20 -26.58 7.27
C PRO A 79 -2.25 -25.81 6.35
N THR A 80 -1.11 -26.43 5.99
CA THR A 80 -0.10 -25.80 5.11
C THR A 80 -0.70 -25.28 3.79
N SER A 81 -1.71 -25.96 3.24
CA SER A 81 -2.44 -25.51 2.04
C SER A 81 -3.11 -24.15 2.24
N ALA A 82 -3.63 -23.86 3.43
CA ALA A 82 -4.24 -22.57 3.74
C ALA A 82 -3.24 -21.41 3.64
N TYR A 83 -2.01 -21.61 4.09
CA TYR A 83 -0.94 -20.61 3.94
C TYR A 83 -0.57 -20.36 2.48
N LEU A 84 -0.53 -21.42 1.63
CA LEU A 84 -0.27 -21.28 0.21
C LEU A 84 -1.39 -20.51 -0.50
N ILE A 85 -2.65 -20.83 -0.20
CA ILE A 85 -3.80 -20.10 -0.74
C ILE A 85 -3.77 -18.64 -0.29
N ASN A 86 -3.47 -18.39 0.99
CA ASN A 86 -3.34 -17.03 1.52
C ASN A 86 -2.22 -16.23 0.83
N LEU A 87 -1.09 -16.88 0.54
CA LEU A 87 0.02 -16.27 -0.21
C LEU A 87 -0.46 -15.84 -1.62
N LEU A 88 -1.23 -16.69 -2.30
CA LEU A 88 -1.80 -16.37 -3.62
C LEU A 88 -2.77 -15.19 -3.52
N ILE A 89 -3.68 -15.18 -2.54
CA ILE A 89 -4.61 -14.06 -2.31
C ILE A 89 -3.83 -12.76 -2.07
N THR A 90 -2.79 -12.80 -1.24
CA THR A 90 -1.94 -11.64 -0.95
C THR A 90 -1.21 -11.13 -2.20
N ALA A 91 -0.72 -12.04 -3.05
CA ALA A 91 -0.10 -11.69 -4.32
C ALA A 91 -1.11 -10.99 -5.27
N VAL A 92 -2.33 -11.52 -5.36
CA VAL A 92 -3.41 -10.90 -6.17
C VAL A 92 -3.75 -9.50 -5.63
N LEU A 93 -3.90 -9.33 -4.32
CA LEU A 93 -4.15 -8.03 -3.70
C LEU A 93 -3.02 -7.03 -3.96
N TYR A 94 -1.77 -7.48 -3.92
CA TYR A 94 -0.61 -6.64 -4.20
C TYR A 94 -0.59 -6.16 -5.66
N ILE A 95 -0.90 -7.06 -6.61
CA ILE A 95 -0.99 -6.75 -8.04
C ILE A 95 -2.17 -5.82 -8.33
N PHE A 96 -3.33 -6.08 -7.74
CA PHE A 96 -4.51 -5.23 -7.89
C PHE A 96 -4.29 -3.84 -7.32
N GLY A 97 -3.58 -3.73 -6.18
CA GLY A 97 -3.14 -2.45 -5.62
C GLY A 97 -2.15 -1.69 -6.53
N ALA A 98 -1.34 -2.40 -7.33
CA ALA A 98 -0.53 -1.77 -8.36
C ALA A 98 -1.39 -1.22 -9.51
N GLY A 99 -2.43 -1.93 -9.93
CA GLY A 99 -3.40 -1.44 -10.90
C GLY A 99 -4.09 -0.13 -10.43
N PHE A 100 -4.47 -0.07 -9.15
CA PHE A 100 -5.02 1.17 -8.59
C PHE A 100 -4.01 2.33 -8.64
N LEU A 101 -2.71 2.08 -8.40
CA LEU A 101 -1.68 3.09 -8.59
C LEU A 101 -1.51 3.49 -10.05
N ILE A 102 -1.60 2.57 -11.02
CA ILE A 102 -1.56 2.88 -12.46
C ILE A 102 -2.73 3.82 -12.82
N PHE A 103 -3.94 3.52 -12.34
CA PHE A 103 -5.09 4.42 -12.54
C PHE A 103 -4.81 5.83 -12.00
N ILE A 104 -4.22 5.95 -10.80
CA ILE A 104 -3.84 7.25 -10.23
C ILE A 104 -2.76 7.93 -11.07
N PHE A 105 -1.73 7.21 -11.52
CA PHE A 105 -0.70 7.76 -12.40
C PHE A 105 -1.28 8.32 -13.68
N ASN A 106 -2.18 7.56 -14.34
CA ASN A 106 -2.83 8.00 -15.57
C ASN A 106 -3.71 9.24 -15.34
N THR A 107 -4.38 9.30 -14.18
CA THR A 107 -5.16 10.47 -13.78
C THR A 107 -4.27 11.70 -13.54
N VAL A 108 -3.19 11.56 -12.79
CA VAL A 108 -2.26 12.65 -12.45
C VAL A 108 -1.52 13.16 -13.69
N LYS A 109 -1.14 12.24 -14.60
CA LYS A 109 -0.47 12.58 -15.87
C LYS A 109 -1.44 13.08 -16.94
N ASN A 110 -2.74 12.96 -16.73
CA ASN A 110 -3.80 13.29 -17.68
C ASN A 110 -3.67 12.53 -19.01
N VAL A 111 -3.29 11.25 -18.97
CA VAL A 111 -3.08 10.40 -20.16
C VAL A 111 -4.26 9.46 -20.45
N GLY A 112 -5.48 9.83 -20.03
CA GLY A 112 -6.70 9.06 -20.33
C GLY A 112 -6.89 7.88 -19.38
N ALA A 113 -7.05 8.13 -18.07
CA ALA A 113 -7.38 7.09 -17.10
C ALA A 113 -8.74 6.44 -17.43
N VAL A 114 -8.79 5.12 -17.31
CA VAL A 114 -10.00 4.29 -17.44
C VAL A 114 -10.07 3.28 -16.30
N TYR A 115 -11.28 2.88 -15.87
CA TYR A 115 -11.40 1.93 -14.77
C TYR A 115 -10.74 0.58 -15.06
N GLY A 116 -10.57 0.21 -16.35
CA GLY A 116 -9.79 -0.96 -16.77
C GLY A 116 -8.34 -0.95 -16.26
N ASN A 117 -7.74 0.23 -16.02
CA ASN A 117 -6.38 0.33 -15.51
C ASN A 117 -6.20 -0.34 -14.13
N LEU A 118 -7.29 -0.58 -13.39
CA LEU A 118 -7.25 -1.38 -12.15
C LEU A 118 -6.71 -2.79 -12.38
N LEU A 119 -6.87 -3.32 -13.60
CA LEU A 119 -6.38 -4.65 -14.00
C LEU A 119 -5.01 -4.61 -14.67
N ASP A 120 -4.49 -3.44 -15.06
CA ASP A 120 -3.21 -3.32 -15.76
C ASP A 120 -2.02 -3.80 -14.91
N GLY A 121 -2.18 -3.81 -13.58
CA GLY A 121 -1.20 -4.40 -12.68
C GLY A 121 -0.90 -5.86 -12.99
N PHE A 122 -1.87 -6.62 -13.52
CA PHE A 122 -1.67 -8.03 -13.88
C PHE A 122 -0.71 -8.22 -15.07
N GLY A 123 -0.65 -7.25 -15.99
CA GLY A 123 0.34 -7.23 -17.06
C GLY A 123 1.79 -7.14 -16.56
N LEU A 124 1.99 -6.61 -15.35
CA LEU A 124 3.30 -6.46 -14.72
C LEU A 124 3.50 -7.42 -13.54
N ALA A 125 2.62 -8.42 -13.35
CA ALA A 125 2.57 -9.28 -12.17
C ALA A 125 3.93 -9.90 -11.83
N GLY A 126 4.61 -10.49 -12.80
CA GLY A 126 5.93 -11.11 -12.59
C GLY A 126 6.99 -10.12 -12.08
N LYS A 127 7.07 -8.93 -12.68
CA LYS A 127 8.02 -7.89 -12.23
C LYS A 127 7.64 -7.32 -10.86
N LEU A 128 6.35 -7.14 -10.59
CA LEU A 128 5.85 -6.65 -9.30
C LEU A 128 6.13 -7.64 -8.17
N LEU A 129 5.87 -8.92 -8.38
CA LEU A 129 6.14 -9.96 -7.38
C LEU A 129 7.65 -10.12 -7.16
N LEU A 130 8.44 -10.13 -8.22
CA LEU A 130 9.90 -10.18 -8.12
C LEU A 130 10.44 -8.97 -7.35
N LEU A 131 9.91 -7.77 -7.65
CA LEU A 131 10.28 -6.55 -6.92
C LEU A 131 9.95 -6.66 -5.44
N ALA A 132 8.76 -7.16 -5.08
CA ALA A 132 8.35 -7.34 -3.69
C ALA A 132 9.27 -8.32 -2.96
N VAL A 133 9.60 -9.45 -3.58
CA VAL A 133 10.51 -10.46 -3.00
C VAL A 133 11.91 -9.88 -2.79
N VAL A 134 12.48 -9.22 -3.81
CA VAL A 134 13.84 -8.66 -3.73
C VAL A 134 13.90 -7.52 -2.71
N GLN A 135 12.90 -6.63 -2.68
CA GLN A 135 12.83 -5.57 -1.67
C GLN A 135 12.70 -6.15 -0.26
N GLY A 136 11.80 -7.12 -0.09
CA GLY A 136 11.60 -7.79 1.20
C GLY A 136 12.88 -8.47 1.68
N PHE A 137 13.60 -9.14 0.79
CA PHE A 137 14.88 -9.79 1.10
C PHE A 137 15.93 -8.77 1.57
N PHE A 138 16.10 -7.66 0.86
CA PHE A 138 17.05 -6.62 1.28
C PHE A 138 16.65 -5.97 2.61
N VAL A 139 15.37 -5.66 2.81
CA VAL A 139 14.90 -5.10 4.08
C VAL A 139 15.12 -6.09 5.21
N PHE A 140 14.81 -7.37 5.00
CA PHE A 140 15.04 -8.45 5.97
C PHE A 140 16.52 -8.56 6.36
N LEU A 141 17.46 -8.57 5.39
CA LEU A 141 18.89 -8.60 5.66
C LEU A 141 19.35 -7.43 6.55
N TRP A 142 18.85 -6.22 6.27
CA TRP A 142 19.17 -5.04 7.08
C TRP A 142 18.53 -5.11 8.46
N SER A 143 17.35 -5.72 8.58
CA SER A 143 16.66 -5.90 9.87
C SER A 143 17.33 -6.94 10.75
N LEU A 144 18.06 -7.91 10.17
CA LEU A 144 18.87 -8.87 10.92
C LEU A 144 20.05 -8.20 11.65
N LEU A 145 20.60 -7.11 11.08
CA LEU A 145 21.64 -6.35 11.78
C LEU A 145 21.06 -5.60 12.97
N PHE A 146 20.04 -4.78 12.72
CA PHE A 146 19.28 -4.04 13.74
C PHE A 146 17.95 -3.54 13.13
N VAL A 147 16.94 -3.33 13.96
CA VAL A 147 15.62 -2.82 13.54
C VAL A 147 15.72 -1.47 12.83
N ILE A 148 16.56 -0.55 13.33
CA ILE A 148 16.74 0.80 12.76
C ILE A 148 17.27 0.76 11.32
N PRO A 149 18.37 0.04 10.99
CA PRO A 149 18.81 -0.11 9.60
C PRO A 149 17.76 -0.73 8.67
N GLY A 150 16.98 -1.72 9.16
CA GLY A 150 15.86 -2.30 8.40
C GLY A 150 14.81 -1.26 8.03
N PHE A 151 14.43 -0.42 9.00
CA PHE A 151 13.50 0.69 8.77
C PHE A 151 14.04 1.72 7.75
N VAL A 152 15.30 2.10 7.86
CA VAL A 152 15.96 2.98 6.89
C VAL A 152 16.02 2.34 5.50
N ALA A 153 16.23 1.02 5.41
CA ALA A 153 16.22 0.27 4.15
C ALA A 153 14.84 0.25 3.50
N ALA A 154 13.76 0.10 4.28
CA ALA A 154 12.39 0.15 3.76
C ALA A 154 12.11 1.50 3.05
N TYR A 155 12.51 2.62 3.66
CA TYR A 155 12.39 3.95 3.04
C TYR A 155 13.32 4.13 1.82
N ARG A 156 14.48 3.48 1.83
CA ARG A 156 15.44 3.52 0.71
C ARG A 156 14.87 2.93 -0.58
N TYR A 157 14.04 1.92 -0.46
CA TYR A 157 13.44 1.20 -1.59
C TYR A 157 11.97 1.61 -1.84
N ARG A 158 11.45 2.59 -1.10
CA ARG A 158 10.03 2.99 -1.13
C ARG A 158 9.54 3.40 -2.53
N MET A 159 10.39 4.07 -3.32
CA MET A 159 10.04 4.57 -4.65
C MET A 159 10.19 3.53 -5.77
N ALA A 160 10.76 2.35 -5.51
CA ALA A 160 11.01 1.37 -6.57
C ALA A 160 9.72 0.84 -7.22
N LYS A 161 8.63 0.68 -6.46
CA LYS A 161 7.31 0.31 -7.00
C LYS A 161 6.77 1.41 -7.94
N PHE A 162 6.89 2.67 -7.55
CA PHE A 162 6.45 3.81 -8.36
C PHE A 162 7.28 3.92 -9.65
N LEU A 163 8.60 3.71 -9.57
CA LEU A 163 9.50 3.65 -10.72
C LEU A 163 9.12 2.54 -11.70
N LEU A 164 8.83 1.34 -11.19
CA LEU A 164 8.43 0.20 -12.03
C LEU A 164 7.09 0.46 -12.75
N LEU A 165 6.13 1.12 -12.08
CA LEU A 165 4.83 1.46 -12.67
C LEU A 165 4.93 2.62 -13.67
N ASP A 166 5.87 3.54 -13.46
CA ASP A 166 6.12 4.68 -14.34
C ASP A 166 6.97 4.32 -15.56
N HIS A 167 7.88 3.33 -15.41
CA HIS A 167 8.84 2.84 -16.39
C HIS A 167 8.82 1.30 -16.42
N PRO A 168 7.78 0.69 -17.04
CA PRO A 168 7.61 -0.77 -17.06
C PRO A 168 8.73 -1.51 -17.81
N GLU A 169 9.47 -0.81 -18.69
CA GLU A 169 10.62 -1.31 -19.41
C GLU A 169 11.82 -1.58 -18.50
N MET A 170 11.94 -0.87 -17.38
CA MET A 170 13.09 -1.01 -16.47
C MET A 170 13.15 -2.41 -15.82
N GLY A 171 14.37 -2.84 -15.58
CA GLY A 171 14.65 -4.03 -14.78
C GLY A 171 14.35 -3.79 -13.29
N VAL A 172 13.96 -4.85 -12.56
CA VAL A 172 13.64 -4.77 -11.11
C VAL A 172 14.83 -4.21 -10.31
N MET A 173 16.05 -4.66 -10.60
CA MET A 173 17.25 -4.19 -9.90
C MET A 173 17.57 -2.73 -10.24
N ASP A 174 17.22 -2.28 -11.44
CA ASP A 174 17.42 -0.89 -11.85
C ASP A 174 16.43 0.02 -11.11
N CYS A 175 15.17 -0.40 -10.96
CA CYS A 175 14.18 0.29 -10.12
C CYS A 175 14.65 0.41 -8.66
N ILE A 176 15.25 -0.64 -8.09
CA ILE A 176 15.80 -0.62 -6.72
C ILE A 176 16.98 0.34 -6.64
N ARG A 177 17.92 0.31 -7.62
CA ARG A 177 19.06 1.23 -7.66
C ARG A 177 18.63 2.67 -7.82
N ALA A 178 17.69 2.94 -8.73
CA ALA A 178 17.14 4.29 -8.95
C ALA A 178 16.38 4.80 -7.72
N SER A 179 15.57 3.96 -7.07
CA SER A 179 14.89 4.31 -5.81
C SER A 179 15.89 4.70 -4.72
N LYS A 180 16.98 3.93 -4.59
CA LYS A 180 18.06 4.22 -3.62
C LYS A 180 18.68 5.60 -3.85
N GLN A 181 18.90 5.98 -5.10
CA GLN A 181 19.45 7.30 -5.46
C GLN A 181 18.44 8.40 -5.20
N MET A 182 17.20 8.23 -5.66
CA MET A 182 16.10 9.17 -5.49
C MET A 182 15.81 9.47 -4.01
N MET A 183 15.86 8.46 -3.15
CA MET A 183 15.59 8.59 -1.71
C MET A 183 16.80 9.07 -0.89
N LYS A 184 17.93 9.35 -1.53
CA LYS A 184 19.10 9.91 -0.83
C LYS A 184 18.82 11.35 -0.41
N GLY A 185 18.82 11.59 0.91
CA GLY A 185 18.44 12.89 1.48
C GLY A 185 16.94 13.07 1.78
N HIS A 186 16.05 12.27 1.14
CA HIS A 186 14.59 12.44 1.23
C HIS A 186 13.88 11.42 2.11
N LYS A 187 14.61 10.47 2.77
CA LYS A 187 13.98 9.42 3.58
C LYS A 187 13.18 9.99 4.76
N TRP A 188 13.75 10.96 5.48
CA TRP A 188 13.09 11.61 6.61
C TRP A 188 11.86 12.41 6.16
N GLU A 189 11.95 13.10 5.04
CA GLU A 189 10.84 13.83 4.44
C GLU A 189 9.67 12.90 4.09
N CYS A 190 9.96 11.75 3.44
CA CYS A 190 8.97 10.72 3.15
C CYS A 190 8.35 10.14 4.43
N PHE A 191 9.16 9.82 5.43
CA PHE A 191 8.69 9.34 6.73
C PHE A 191 7.71 10.33 7.39
N VAL A 192 8.06 11.60 7.45
CA VAL A 192 7.19 12.63 8.04
C VAL A 192 5.93 12.86 7.21
N LEU A 193 6.01 12.71 5.88
CA LEU A 193 4.82 12.74 5.02
C LEU A 193 3.88 11.58 5.35
N GLU A 194 4.38 10.35 5.46
CA GLU A 194 3.57 9.18 5.84
C GLU A 194 3.03 9.29 7.27
N LEU A 195 3.85 9.74 8.21
CA LEU A 195 3.43 9.98 9.60
C LEU A 195 2.27 10.97 9.68
N SER A 196 2.22 11.94 8.77
CA SER A 196 1.13 12.92 8.71
C SER A 196 -0.23 12.32 8.31
N PHE A 197 -0.27 11.06 7.89
CA PHE A 197 -1.50 10.29 7.62
C PHE A 197 -1.87 9.33 8.74
N ILE A 198 -1.10 9.28 9.85
CA ILE A 198 -1.33 8.33 10.94
C ILE A 198 -2.74 8.45 11.53
N GLY A 199 -3.28 9.66 11.65
CA GLY A 199 -4.65 9.88 12.12
C GLY A 199 -5.69 9.22 11.22
N TRP A 200 -5.48 9.24 9.90
CA TRP A 200 -6.35 8.56 8.94
C TRP A 200 -6.24 7.04 9.04
N HIS A 201 -5.03 6.50 9.26
CA HIS A 201 -4.85 5.07 9.48
C HIS A 201 -5.52 4.59 10.77
N LEU A 202 -5.45 5.39 11.85
CA LEU A 202 -6.14 5.08 13.11
C LEU A 202 -7.67 5.07 12.92
N LEU A 203 -8.22 6.06 12.20
CA LEU A 203 -9.66 6.10 11.88
C LEU A 203 -10.08 4.93 10.98
N ALA A 204 -9.26 4.57 10.00
CA ALA A 204 -9.50 3.43 9.12
C ALA A 204 -9.46 2.08 9.86
N GLY A 205 -8.76 1.99 11.00
CA GLY A 205 -8.71 0.82 11.87
C GLY A 205 -9.94 0.64 12.78
N LEU A 206 -10.84 1.62 12.85
CA LEU A 206 -12.04 1.50 13.67
C LEU A 206 -13.06 0.53 13.02
N PRO A 207 -13.65 -0.41 13.79
CA PRO A 207 -14.71 -1.28 13.28
C PRO A 207 -15.90 -0.43 12.81
N TYR A 208 -16.60 -0.89 11.77
CA TYR A 208 -17.77 -0.27 11.12
C TYR A 208 -17.48 1.02 10.33
N ILE A 209 -16.66 1.93 10.83
CA ILE A 209 -16.38 3.23 10.19
C ILE A 209 -15.18 3.12 9.23
N GLY A 210 -14.26 2.20 9.51
CA GLY A 210 -12.99 2.07 8.78
C GLY A 210 -13.16 1.92 7.27
N CYS A 211 -14.13 1.12 6.81
CA CYS A 211 -14.39 0.95 5.38
C CYS A 211 -14.81 2.26 4.70
N ALA A 212 -15.68 3.05 5.33
CA ALA A 212 -16.10 4.34 4.79
C ALA A 212 -14.93 5.34 4.75
N VAL A 213 -14.09 5.35 5.79
CA VAL A 213 -12.88 6.16 5.85
C VAL A 213 -11.90 5.77 4.73
N MET A 214 -11.73 4.48 4.46
CA MET A 214 -10.83 3.97 3.41
C MET A 214 -11.22 4.47 2.01
N ILE A 215 -12.51 4.66 1.71
CA ILE A 215 -12.97 5.18 0.41
C ILE A 215 -12.35 6.54 0.09
N TRP A 216 -12.20 7.38 1.10
CA TRP A 216 -11.56 8.68 0.95
C TRP A 216 -10.04 8.60 1.11
N THR A 217 -9.56 7.87 2.11
CA THR A 217 -8.13 7.87 2.47
C THR A 217 -7.26 7.12 1.47
N ALA A 218 -7.76 6.03 0.87
CA ALA A 218 -6.96 5.27 -0.10
C ALA A 218 -6.58 6.12 -1.33
N PRO A 219 -7.51 6.79 -2.05
CA PRO A 219 -7.12 7.67 -3.15
C PRO A 219 -6.30 8.86 -2.67
N TYR A 220 -6.60 9.43 -1.49
CA TYR A 220 -5.91 10.60 -0.98
C TYR A 220 -4.44 10.33 -0.66
N ILE A 221 -4.15 9.25 0.07
CA ILE A 221 -2.78 8.89 0.43
C ILE A 221 -1.99 8.47 -0.82
N ASN A 222 -2.57 7.59 -1.65
CA ASN A 222 -1.88 7.12 -2.85
C ASN A 222 -1.63 8.24 -3.87
N THR A 223 -2.58 9.15 -4.08
CA THR A 223 -2.37 10.32 -4.97
C THR A 223 -1.27 11.22 -4.40
N THR A 224 -1.26 11.49 -3.10
CA THR A 224 -0.19 12.29 -2.48
C THR A 224 1.17 11.63 -2.67
N MET A 225 1.26 10.30 -2.53
CA MET A 225 2.52 9.56 -2.73
C MET A 225 2.97 9.54 -4.19
N VAL A 226 2.03 9.46 -5.15
CA VAL A 226 2.35 9.61 -6.59
C VAL A 226 2.87 11.01 -6.88
N LEU A 227 2.24 12.05 -6.34
CA LEU A 227 2.71 13.43 -6.49
C LEU A 227 4.10 13.64 -5.87
N TYR A 228 4.34 13.05 -4.71
CA TYR A 228 5.66 13.07 -4.06
C TYR A 228 6.72 12.37 -4.92
N TYR A 229 6.41 11.20 -5.47
CA TYR A 229 7.29 10.52 -6.43
C TYR A 229 7.59 11.39 -7.65
N MET A 230 6.56 12.00 -8.26
CA MET A 230 6.74 12.88 -9.43
C MET A 230 7.61 14.10 -9.11
N ALA A 231 7.44 14.69 -7.94
CA ALA A 231 8.27 15.81 -7.48
C ALA A 231 9.75 15.38 -7.32
N LEU A 232 10.02 14.20 -6.74
CA LEU A 232 11.37 13.65 -6.64
C LEU A 232 11.98 13.29 -8.00
N ALA A 233 11.14 12.87 -8.96
CA ALA A 233 11.55 12.55 -10.32
C ALA A 233 11.75 13.81 -11.20
N GLY A 234 11.51 15.02 -10.69
CA GLY A 234 11.58 16.27 -11.44
C GLY A 234 10.52 16.38 -12.55
N LYS A 235 9.42 15.61 -12.43
CA LYS A 235 8.33 15.61 -13.44
C LYS A 235 7.31 16.69 -13.10
N PRO A 236 6.82 17.45 -14.10
CA PRO A 236 5.81 18.47 -13.86
C PRO A 236 4.50 17.82 -13.37
N VAL A 237 3.96 18.33 -12.28
CA VAL A 237 2.64 17.96 -11.81
C VAL A 237 1.64 18.90 -12.49
N ILE A 238 0.86 18.39 -13.44
CA ILE A 238 -0.20 19.15 -14.09
C ILE A 238 -1.38 19.18 -13.12
N VAL A 239 -1.44 20.22 -12.31
CA VAL A 239 -2.66 20.53 -11.55
C VAL A 239 -3.60 21.22 -12.53
N SER A 240 -4.78 20.61 -12.79
CA SER A 240 -5.81 21.27 -13.61
C SER A 240 -6.08 22.69 -13.10
N PRO A 241 -6.12 23.70 -13.99
CA PRO A 241 -6.23 25.10 -13.58
C PRO A 241 -7.66 25.43 -13.15
N SER A 242 -8.03 25.03 -11.93
CA SER A 242 -9.27 25.52 -11.31
C SER A 242 -9.04 26.62 -10.28
N GLN A 243 -7.82 27.13 -10.14
CA GLN A 243 -7.55 28.39 -9.41
C GLN A 243 -6.15 28.91 -9.79
N GLY A 244 -6.12 30.04 -10.47
CA GLY A 244 -5.11 31.03 -10.78
C GLY A 244 -3.75 31.06 -10.08
N GLN A 245 -3.04 29.91 -10.04
CA GLN A 245 -1.63 29.90 -9.66
C GLN A 245 -0.79 29.42 -10.85
N PRO A 246 0.29 30.13 -11.20
CA PRO A 246 1.15 29.78 -12.31
C PRO A 246 1.81 28.42 -12.09
N PRO A 247 2.15 27.68 -13.17
CA PRO A 247 2.94 26.48 -13.05
C PRO A 247 4.26 26.85 -12.40
N TYR A 248 4.64 26.15 -11.34
CA TYR A 248 5.86 26.41 -10.60
C TYR A 248 7.04 26.40 -11.57
N GLY A 249 7.52 27.61 -11.87
CA GLY A 249 8.82 27.81 -12.41
C GLY A 249 9.87 27.61 -11.32
N ILE A 250 10.88 26.83 -11.69
CA ILE A 250 12.30 26.80 -11.27
C ILE A 250 12.57 26.78 -9.76
#